data_99f720b1c9a7a05efed6c39d79fe2d0e
#
_entry.id   99f720b1c9a7a05efed6c39d79fe2d0e
#
_cell.length_a   1.000
_cell.length_b   1.000
_cell.length_c   1.000
_cell.angle_alpha   90.00
_cell.angle_beta   90.00
_cell.angle_gamma   90.00
#
_symmetry.space_group_name_H-M   'P 1'
#
loop_
_entity.id
_entity.type
_entity.pdbx_description
1 polymer ?
#
loop_
_entity_poly.entity_id
_entity_poly.type
_entity_poly.pdbx_seq_one_letter_code
_entity_poly.pdbx_strand_id
1 'polypeptide(L)'
;MPTYSVYTQIKSNVPAEKLFYDLIISRQDAEGNHHILLDVEKAQLQSNYETQKHITQETDDDLSVIYIMQIMLYRKHGSNTIQALQAPFKKMYTLGEFVAGKACSDNKRENACYFESTAETKPVSDGDNTIELKITIPERVFIAKEYPVGHEKDPFEKSKIESEIQDRIAKKTYPRQGWASLCGPAAFFYCLQKDRPDIYEQSARELWKYGKTKIGRLEIKPGDGCRHPNGSFYNNGAPTISGLDWITLASLRDSENAIFGYNQVEAETAGVTMWGKLTEWFEKAGYEKIFDNISIFFP
;
A
#
# COMPACT_ATOMS: atom_id res chain seq x y z
N MET A 1 23.74 -11.11 -15.53
CA MET A 1 22.76 -10.37 -14.72
C MET A 1 22.99 -10.72 -13.25
N PRO A 2 22.96 -9.79 -12.32
CA PRO A 2 23.21 -10.09 -10.91
C PRO A 2 22.03 -10.86 -10.27
N THR A 3 22.36 -11.65 -9.25
CA THR A 3 21.40 -12.25 -8.30
C THR A 3 21.58 -11.62 -6.94
N TYR A 4 20.55 -11.67 -6.10
CA TYR A 4 20.57 -11.08 -4.76
C TYR A 4 20.14 -12.10 -3.71
N SER A 5 20.70 -11.97 -2.51
CA SER A 5 20.29 -12.77 -1.37
C SER A 5 19.24 -12.02 -0.56
N VAL A 6 18.08 -12.64 -0.34
CA VAL A 6 16.94 -12.05 0.36
C VAL A 6 16.57 -12.88 1.57
N TYR A 7 16.39 -12.25 2.70
CA TYR A 7 15.82 -12.83 3.92
C TYR A 7 15.08 -11.76 4.70
N THR A 8 14.16 -12.18 5.57
CA THR A 8 13.39 -11.26 6.42
C THR A 8 13.15 -11.88 7.79
N GLN A 9 12.91 -11.05 8.78
CA GLN A 9 12.52 -11.47 10.12
C GLN A 9 11.02 -11.33 10.32
N ILE A 10 10.40 -12.40 10.81
CA ILE A 10 8.96 -12.47 11.08
C ILE A 10 8.78 -12.65 12.58
N LYS A 11 8.33 -11.59 13.28
CA LYS A 11 8.04 -11.70 14.73
C LYS A 11 6.68 -12.35 14.94
N SER A 12 6.65 -13.37 15.77
CA SER A 12 5.44 -14.14 16.08
C SER A 12 5.45 -14.61 17.54
N ASN A 13 4.25 -14.83 18.09
CA ASN A 13 4.05 -15.54 19.36
C ASN A 13 3.87 -17.05 19.17
N VAL A 14 3.84 -17.53 17.92
CA VAL A 14 3.81 -18.96 17.58
C VAL A 14 5.26 -19.47 17.47
N PRO A 15 5.57 -20.65 18.05
CA PRO A 15 6.89 -21.25 17.90
C PRO A 15 7.33 -21.39 16.44
N ALA A 16 8.54 -20.98 16.12
CA ALA A 16 9.03 -20.88 14.74
C ALA A 16 9.00 -22.23 13.98
N GLU A 17 9.24 -23.32 14.69
CA GLU A 17 9.19 -24.68 14.12
C GLU A 17 7.79 -25.11 13.64
N LYS A 18 6.76 -24.39 14.08
CA LYS A 18 5.36 -24.60 13.62
C LYS A 18 4.98 -23.67 12.49
N LEU A 19 5.85 -22.73 12.09
CA LEU A 19 5.57 -21.72 11.07
C LEU A 19 6.25 -22.04 9.75
N PHE A 20 5.48 -21.88 8.69
CA PHE A 20 5.93 -21.94 7.30
C PHE A 20 5.52 -20.66 6.58
N TYR A 21 6.21 -20.32 5.52
CA TYR A 21 5.93 -19.11 4.75
C TYR A 21 6.08 -19.35 3.26
N ASP A 22 5.25 -18.60 2.50
CA ASP A 22 5.56 -18.28 1.11
C ASP A 22 6.19 -16.89 1.08
N LEU A 23 7.19 -16.69 0.24
CA LEU A 23 7.81 -15.40 0.01
C LEU A 23 7.95 -15.18 -1.49
N ILE A 24 7.19 -14.20 -2.00
CA ILE A 24 7.19 -13.84 -3.40
C ILE A 24 7.66 -12.40 -3.53
N ILE A 25 8.59 -12.15 -4.46
CA ILE A 25 9.00 -10.81 -4.85
C ILE A 25 8.77 -10.70 -6.34
N SER A 26 7.90 -9.78 -6.73
CA SER A 26 7.50 -9.61 -8.13
C SER A 26 7.17 -8.17 -8.45
N ARG A 27 7.14 -7.87 -9.74
CA ARG A 27 6.60 -6.62 -10.29
C ARG A 27 5.68 -6.92 -11.46
N GLN A 28 4.82 -5.97 -11.79
CA GLN A 28 3.98 -6.04 -12.97
C GLN A 28 4.37 -4.89 -13.91
N ASP A 29 4.41 -5.15 -15.21
CA ASP A 29 4.61 -4.12 -16.22
C ASP A 29 3.28 -3.49 -16.67
N ALA A 30 3.36 -2.53 -17.58
CA ALA A 30 2.20 -1.80 -18.11
C ALA A 30 1.24 -2.70 -18.91
N GLU A 31 1.75 -3.76 -19.50
CA GLU A 31 1.00 -4.77 -20.24
C GLU A 31 0.27 -5.74 -19.30
N GLY A 32 0.67 -5.77 -18.02
CA GLY A 32 0.13 -6.65 -17.00
C GLY A 32 0.89 -7.97 -16.84
N ASN A 33 2.07 -8.11 -17.46
CA ASN A 33 2.91 -9.29 -17.28
C ASN A 33 3.57 -9.26 -15.89
N HIS A 34 3.63 -10.42 -15.27
CA HIS A 34 4.29 -10.60 -13.98
C HIS A 34 5.75 -11.01 -14.16
N HIS A 35 6.65 -10.21 -13.61
CA HIS A 35 8.08 -10.48 -13.54
C HIS A 35 8.41 -10.95 -12.12
N ILE A 36 8.67 -12.24 -11.95
CA ILE A 36 8.96 -12.85 -10.65
C ILE A 36 10.46 -12.80 -10.43
N LEU A 37 10.88 -12.13 -9.36
CA LEU A 37 12.27 -12.07 -8.94
C LEU A 37 12.61 -13.18 -7.95
N LEU A 38 11.65 -13.54 -7.09
CA LEU A 38 11.76 -14.62 -6.12
C LEU A 38 10.40 -15.27 -5.90
N ASP A 39 10.38 -16.60 -5.87
CA ASP A 39 9.20 -17.39 -5.52
C ASP A 39 9.61 -18.56 -4.62
N VAL A 40 9.16 -18.51 -3.39
CA VAL A 40 9.43 -19.54 -2.36
C VAL A 40 8.11 -19.98 -1.79
N GLU A 41 7.88 -21.29 -1.83
CA GLU A 41 6.64 -21.90 -1.33
C GLU A 41 6.89 -22.71 -0.07
N LYS A 42 6.08 -22.48 0.96
CA LYS A 42 5.99 -23.25 2.22
C LYS A 42 7.34 -23.63 2.84
N ALA A 43 8.29 -22.69 2.80
CA ALA A 43 9.56 -22.86 3.48
C ALA A 43 9.36 -22.75 5.00
N GLN A 44 10.07 -23.57 5.76
CA GLN A 44 10.01 -23.53 7.22
C GLN A 44 10.75 -22.32 7.77
N LEU A 45 10.16 -21.61 8.73
CA LEU A 45 10.81 -20.51 9.44
C LEU A 45 11.92 -21.06 10.36
N GLN A 46 13.03 -20.33 10.42
CA GLN A 46 14.15 -20.70 11.31
C GLN A 46 13.82 -20.40 12.77
N SER A 47 14.51 -21.04 13.71
CA SER A 47 14.29 -20.90 15.15
C SER A 47 14.48 -19.47 15.68
N ASN A 48 15.29 -18.65 14.98
CA ASN A 48 15.48 -17.23 15.28
C ASN A 48 14.41 -16.31 14.66
N TYR A 49 13.34 -16.89 14.09
CA TYR A 49 12.28 -16.18 13.38
C TYR A 49 12.75 -15.45 12.10
N GLU A 50 13.84 -15.87 11.52
CA GLU A 50 14.26 -15.43 10.20
C GLU A 50 13.83 -16.43 9.12
N THR A 51 13.51 -15.93 7.94
CA THR A 51 13.41 -16.78 6.75
C THR A 51 14.79 -17.31 6.39
N GLN A 52 14.84 -18.38 5.63
CA GLN A 52 16.11 -18.81 5.01
C GLN A 52 16.60 -17.70 4.07
N LYS A 53 17.91 -17.71 3.78
CA LYS A 53 18.47 -16.85 2.73
C LYS A 53 18.16 -17.46 1.39
N HIS A 54 17.34 -16.77 0.63
CA HIS A 54 16.93 -17.17 -0.73
C HIS A 54 17.69 -16.37 -1.76
N ILE A 55 18.04 -17.00 -2.88
CA ILE A 55 18.70 -16.34 -3.99
C ILE A 55 17.64 -16.00 -5.04
N THR A 56 17.61 -14.76 -5.49
CA THR A 56 16.70 -14.28 -6.53
C THR A 56 17.05 -14.88 -7.88
N GLN A 57 16.12 -14.79 -8.81
CA GLN A 57 16.44 -14.89 -10.22
C GLN A 57 17.38 -13.74 -10.62
N GLU A 58 18.06 -13.91 -11.75
CA GLU A 58 18.88 -12.87 -12.35
C GLU A 58 18.00 -11.70 -12.82
N THR A 59 18.46 -10.48 -12.63
CA THR A 59 17.79 -9.28 -13.13
C THR A 59 18.82 -8.22 -13.52
N ASP A 60 18.51 -7.44 -14.55
CA ASP A 60 19.22 -6.24 -14.98
C ASP A 60 18.42 -4.96 -14.68
N ASP A 61 17.33 -5.09 -13.94
CA ASP A 61 16.53 -3.94 -13.54
C ASP A 61 17.37 -2.93 -12.74
N ASP A 62 17.09 -1.65 -12.96
CA ASP A 62 17.70 -0.56 -12.21
C ASP A 62 17.34 -0.63 -10.71
N LEU A 63 18.23 -0.11 -9.88
CA LEU A 63 18.03 -0.12 -8.42
C LEU A 63 16.81 0.69 -7.96
N SER A 64 16.29 1.57 -8.78
CA SER A 64 15.05 2.34 -8.49
C SER A 64 13.77 1.57 -8.79
N VAL A 65 13.84 0.46 -9.51
CA VAL A 65 12.67 -0.36 -9.85
C VAL A 65 12.02 -0.90 -8.58
N ILE A 66 10.72 -0.67 -8.48
CA ILE A 66 9.93 -1.07 -7.32
C ILE A 66 9.37 -2.47 -7.54
N TYR A 67 9.57 -3.33 -6.55
CA TYR A 67 9.00 -4.66 -6.44
C TYR A 67 8.02 -4.74 -5.28
N ILE A 68 7.05 -5.63 -5.39
CA ILE A 68 6.16 -6.00 -4.30
C ILE A 68 6.68 -7.28 -3.67
N MET A 69 7.06 -7.21 -2.39
CA MET A 69 7.30 -8.37 -1.55
C MET A 69 5.97 -8.81 -0.94
N GLN A 70 5.68 -10.10 -1.09
CA GLN A 70 4.49 -10.71 -0.54
C GLN A 70 4.89 -11.87 0.37
N ILE A 71 4.32 -11.92 1.57
CA ILE A 71 4.51 -13.02 2.52
C ILE A 71 3.14 -13.57 2.90
N MET A 72 2.98 -14.89 2.79
CA MET A 72 1.91 -15.65 3.40
C MET A 72 2.49 -16.53 4.49
N LEU A 73 1.84 -16.58 5.63
CA LEU A 73 2.22 -17.46 6.73
C LEU A 73 1.24 -18.60 6.89
N TYR A 74 1.81 -19.73 7.21
CA TYR A 74 1.10 -20.96 7.53
C TYR A 74 1.54 -21.48 8.88
N ARG A 75 0.62 -22.14 9.56
CA ARG A 75 0.85 -22.79 10.83
C ARG A 75 0.58 -24.28 10.71
N LYS A 76 1.47 -25.09 11.27
CA LYS A 76 1.22 -26.53 11.42
C LYS A 76 0.17 -26.77 12.50
N HIS A 77 -0.85 -27.55 12.17
CA HIS A 77 -1.90 -28.00 13.07
C HIS A 77 -2.09 -29.51 12.92
N GLY A 78 -1.54 -30.29 13.86
CA GLY A 78 -1.44 -31.75 13.71
C GLY A 78 -0.63 -32.12 12.46
N SER A 79 -1.22 -32.91 11.58
CA SER A 79 -0.65 -33.28 10.28
C SER A 79 -0.90 -32.26 9.18
N ASN A 80 -1.77 -31.26 9.40
CA ASN A 80 -2.19 -30.28 8.40
C ASN A 80 -1.41 -28.98 8.53
N THR A 81 -1.36 -28.21 7.44
CA THR A 81 -0.87 -26.84 7.41
C THR A 81 -2.04 -25.92 7.06
N ILE A 82 -2.31 -24.96 7.94
CA ILE A 82 -3.40 -24.01 7.77
C ILE A 82 -2.82 -22.58 7.59
N GLN A 83 -3.54 -21.72 6.88
CA GLN A 83 -3.15 -20.32 6.76
C GLN A 83 -3.23 -19.63 8.11
N ALA A 84 -2.16 -18.95 8.51
CA ALA A 84 -2.10 -18.13 9.72
C ALA A 84 -2.54 -16.68 9.46
N LEU A 85 -2.55 -16.25 8.21
CA LEU A 85 -3.02 -14.93 7.78
C LEU A 85 -4.25 -15.07 6.88
N GLN A 86 -5.22 -14.18 7.01
CA GLN A 86 -6.39 -14.14 6.11
C GLN A 86 -6.04 -13.70 4.69
N ALA A 87 -4.99 -12.88 4.55
CA ALA A 87 -4.47 -12.41 3.27
C ALA A 87 -2.94 -12.25 3.38
N PRO A 88 -2.21 -12.34 2.26
CA PRO A 88 -0.78 -12.11 2.28
C PRO A 88 -0.45 -10.69 2.74
N PHE A 89 0.63 -10.57 3.50
CA PHE A 89 1.27 -9.29 3.72
C PHE A 89 1.98 -8.86 2.45
N LYS A 90 1.78 -7.62 2.06
CA LYS A 90 2.43 -7.04 0.88
C LYS A 90 3.11 -5.72 1.24
N LYS A 91 4.31 -5.51 0.72
CA LYS A 91 5.07 -4.28 0.88
C LYS A 91 5.86 -3.97 -0.38
N MET A 92 5.94 -2.67 -0.70
CA MET A 92 6.74 -2.16 -1.82
C MET A 92 8.14 -1.79 -1.35
N TYR A 93 9.15 -2.27 -2.09
CA TYR A 93 10.55 -1.88 -1.92
C TYR A 93 11.20 -1.69 -3.27
N THR A 94 12.15 -0.78 -3.36
CA THR A 94 13.03 -0.70 -4.54
C THR A 94 14.03 -1.85 -4.53
N LEU A 95 14.52 -2.23 -5.69
CA LEU A 95 15.61 -3.20 -5.80
C LEU A 95 16.82 -2.75 -4.97
N GLY A 96 17.11 -1.45 -4.95
CA GLY A 96 18.17 -0.87 -4.14
C GLY A 96 17.97 -1.05 -2.63
N GLU A 97 16.73 -1.00 -2.13
CA GLU A 97 16.42 -1.28 -0.72
C GLU A 97 16.68 -2.75 -0.37
N PHE A 98 16.37 -3.70 -1.26
CA PHE A 98 16.71 -5.10 -1.07
C PHE A 98 18.24 -5.31 -1.06
N VAL A 99 18.96 -4.74 -2.02
CA VAL A 99 20.42 -4.83 -2.15
C VAL A 99 21.12 -4.25 -0.93
N ALA A 100 20.63 -3.12 -0.43
CA ALA A 100 21.22 -2.47 0.76
C ALA A 100 20.85 -3.16 2.09
N GLY A 101 20.04 -4.22 2.07
CA GLY A 101 19.53 -4.87 3.27
C GLY A 101 18.62 -3.97 4.12
N LYS A 102 18.05 -2.93 3.51
CA LYS A 102 17.17 -1.93 4.15
C LYS A 102 15.70 -2.13 3.82
N ALA A 103 15.36 -3.20 3.12
CA ALA A 103 13.99 -3.59 2.83
C ALA A 103 13.31 -4.14 4.09
N CYS A 104 13.41 -3.41 5.19
CA CYS A 104 12.72 -3.71 6.43
C CYS A 104 11.72 -2.60 6.71
N SER A 105 10.54 -2.96 7.13
CA SER A 105 9.59 -2.00 7.64
C SER A 105 9.97 -1.62 9.06
N ASP A 106 10.27 -0.35 9.28
CA ASP A 106 10.38 0.22 10.63
C ASP A 106 9.00 0.33 11.31
N ASN A 107 7.96 -0.05 10.60
CA ASN A 107 6.61 0.02 11.08
C ASN A 107 6.29 -1.17 11.98
N LYS A 108 6.50 -1.00 13.27
CA LYS A 108 6.19 -2.02 14.29
C LYS A 108 4.76 -2.55 14.19
N ARG A 109 3.81 -1.73 13.72
CA ARG A 109 2.43 -2.12 13.51
C ARG A 109 2.27 -3.14 12.38
N GLU A 110 3.05 -3.02 11.30
CA GLU A 110 3.04 -3.99 10.21
C GLU A 110 3.61 -5.33 10.68
N ASN A 111 4.65 -5.29 11.49
CA ASN A 111 5.24 -6.49 12.09
C ASN A 111 4.31 -7.13 13.14
N ALA A 112 3.51 -6.33 13.84
CA ALA A 112 2.56 -6.79 14.84
C ALA A 112 1.23 -7.26 14.22
N CYS A 113 0.83 -6.72 13.06
CA CYS A 113 -0.44 -7.06 12.40
C CYS A 113 -0.56 -8.52 11.97
N TYR A 114 0.52 -9.27 11.93
CA TYR A 114 0.46 -10.69 11.60
C TYR A 114 -0.19 -11.55 12.67
N PHE A 115 -0.18 -11.09 13.92
CA PHE A 115 -0.57 -11.88 15.07
C PHE A 115 -1.35 -11.12 16.13
N GLU A 116 -1.56 -9.83 15.96
CA GLU A 116 -2.43 -9.05 16.83
C GLU A 116 -3.87 -9.08 16.32
N SER A 117 -4.73 -9.63 17.12
CA SER A 117 -6.16 -9.66 16.89
C SER A 117 -6.86 -9.10 18.12
N THR A 118 -7.88 -8.26 18.00
CA THR A 118 -8.69 -7.77 19.15
C THR A 118 -9.86 -8.63 19.49
N ALA A 119 -10.29 -9.51 18.61
CA ALA A 119 -11.21 -10.54 19.03
C ALA A 119 -10.40 -11.57 19.82
N GLU A 120 -10.73 -11.76 21.08
CA GLU A 120 -10.29 -12.92 21.84
C GLU A 120 -10.90 -14.16 21.17
N THR A 121 -10.34 -14.57 20.05
CA THR A 121 -10.62 -15.88 19.52
C THR A 121 -9.85 -16.85 20.42
N LYS A 122 -10.58 -17.65 21.17
CA LYS A 122 -9.96 -18.77 21.86
C LYS A 122 -9.23 -19.59 20.82
N PRO A 123 -7.94 -19.81 20.95
CA PRO A 123 -7.17 -20.54 19.98
C PRO A 123 -7.72 -21.95 19.87
N VAL A 124 -7.70 -22.47 18.68
CA VAL A 124 -7.85 -23.92 18.49
C VAL A 124 -6.70 -24.55 19.26
N SER A 125 -7.00 -25.32 20.28
CA SER A 125 -5.98 -26.00 21.06
C SER A 125 -5.23 -26.97 20.16
N ASP A 126 -3.95 -26.77 20.05
CA ASP A 126 -3.04 -27.64 19.32
C ASP A 126 -2.31 -28.53 20.35
N GLY A 127 -3.02 -29.51 20.87
CA GLY A 127 -2.53 -30.29 21.99
C GLY A 127 -2.48 -29.47 23.30
N ASP A 128 -1.41 -29.59 24.06
CA ASP A 128 -1.29 -28.99 25.40
C ASP A 128 -1.04 -27.47 25.42
N ASN A 129 -0.90 -26.80 24.25
CA ASN A 129 -0.60 -25.37 24.17
C ASN A 129 -1.79 -24.57 23.60
N THR A 130 -2.52 -23.91 24.48
CA THR A 130 -3.51 -22.90 24.13
C THR A 130 -2.78 -21.61 23.74
N ILE A 131 -2.90 -21.18 22.47
CA ILE A 131 -2.38 -19.91 22.00
C ILE A 131 -3.52 -18.91 21.94
N GLU A 132 -3.43 -17.87 22.75
CA GLU A 132 -4.39 -16.78 22.75
C GLU A 132 -4.01 -15.79 21.63
N LEU A 133 -4.89 -15.65 20.63
CA LEU A 133 -4.71 -14.68 19.54
C LEU A 133 -5.49 -13.41 19.91
N LYS A 134 -4.79 -12.34 20.18
CA LYS A 134 -5.39 -11.01 20.36
C LYS A 134 -5.44 -10.28 19.03
N ILE A 135 -6.63 -10.12 18.46
CA ILE A 135 -6.84 -9.40 17.18
C ILE A 135 -7.18 -7.95 17.50
N THR A 136 -6.30 -7.01 17.21
CA THR A 136 -6.61 -5.59 17.26
C THR A 136 -7.19 -5.17 15.92
N ILE A 137 -8.48 -4.81 15.88
CA ILE A 137 -9.07 -4.13 14.73
C ILE A 137 -8.61 -2.68 14.83
N PRO A 138 -7.70 -2.22 13.97
CA PRO A 138 -7.28 -0.82 13.99
C PRO A 138 -8.50 0.06 13.69
N GLU A 139 -8.61 1.19 14.36
CA GLU A 139 -9.57 2.23 13.99
C GLU A 139 -9.39 2.55 12.51
N ARG A 140 -10.51 2.72 11.82
CA ARG A 140 -10.49 3.09 10.41
C ARG A 140 -9.81 4.45 10.26
N VAL A 141 -8.87 4.54 9.32
CA VAL A 141 -8.00 5.71 9.16
C VAL A 141 -8.73 6.87 8.52
N PHE A 142 -9.60 6.60 7.53
CA PHE A 142 -10.39 7.61 6.84
C PHE A 142 -11.85 7.56 7.29
N ILE A 143 -12.35 8.67 7.79
CA ILE A 143 -13.73 8.85 8.26
C ILE A 143 -14.23 10.20 7.78
N ALA A 144 -15.20 10.23 6.87
CA ALA A 144 -15.86 11.47 6.47
C ALA A 144 -16.80 11.93 7.59
N LYS A 145 -16.74 13.22 7.97
CA LYS A 145 -17.50 13.72 9.11
C LYS A 145 -19.01 13.68 8.88
N GLU A 146 -19.45 14.00 7.67
CA GLU A 146 -20.87 13.96 7.28
C GLU A 146 -21.37 12.55 6.98
N TYR A 147 -20.46 11.61 6.74
CA TYR A 147 -20.78 10.22 6.41
C TYR A 147 -19.93 9.24 7.24
N PRO A 148 -20.15 9.18 8.55
CA PRO A 148 -19.32 8.38 9.45
C PRO A 148 -19.46 6.87 9.17
N VAL A 149 -18.65 6.09 9.86
CA VAL A 149 -18.67 4.62 9.77
C VAL A 149 -20.07 4.08 10.03
N GLY A 150 -20.56 3.24 9.12
CA GLY A 150 -21.91 2.66 9.16
C GLY A 150 -23.00 3.52 8.51
N HIS A 151 -22.68 4.71 8.02
CA HIS A 151 -23.60 5.50 7.21
C HIS A 151 -23.73 4.89 5.80
N GLU A 152 -24.93 4.79 5.23
CA GLU A 152 -25.17 4.21 3.90
C GLU A 152 -24.34 4.85 2.75
N LYS A 153 -24.04 6.15 2.90
CA LYS A 153 -23.22 6.95 1.98
C LYS A 153 -21.78 7.10 2.42
N ASP A 154 -21.30 6.28 3.37
CA ASP A 154 -19.91 6.29 3.76
C ASP A 154 -18.98 6.07 2.53
N PRO A 155 -18.17 7.09 2.13
CA PRO A 155 -17.35 6.97 0.93
C PRO A 155 -16.16 6.02 1.13
N PHE A 156 -15.75 5.78 2.38
CA PHE A 156 -14.58 4.98 2.73
C PHE A 156 -14.94 3.56 3.20
N GLU A 157 -16.18 3.13 2.98
CA GLU A 157 -16.58 1.77 3.29
C GLU A 157 -15.74 0.76 2.51
N LYS A 158 -15.35 -0.34 3.19
CA LYS A 158 -14.43 -1.34 2.64
C LYS A 158 -14.88 -1.90 1.30
N SER A 159 -16.15 -2.27 1.19
CA SER A 159 -16.70 -2.86 -0.04
C SER A 159 -16.65 -1.90 -1.22
N LYS A 160 -16.91 -0.61 -0.99
CA LYS A 160 -16.82 0.44 -2.00
C LYS A 160 -15.38 0.63 -2.47
N ILE A 161 -14.45 0.78 -1.53
CA ILE A 161 -13.02 0.95 -1.85
C ILE A 161 -12.48 -0.26 -2.60
N GLU A 162 -12.79 -1.48 -2.17
CA GLU A 162 -12.37 -2.70 -2.86
C GLU A 162 -12.94 -2.77 -4.27
N SER A 163 -14.21 -2.44 -4.47
CA SER A 163 -14.85 -2.39 -5.80
C SER A 163 -14.18 -1.36 -6.70
N GLU A 164 -13.94 -0.14 -6.19
CA GLU A 164 -13.26 0.91 -6.94
C GLU A 164 -11.83 0.50 -7.33
N ILE A 165 -11.07 -0.14 -6.44
CA ILE A 165 -9.74 -0.66 -6.74
C ILE A 165 -9.82 -1.70 -7.86
N GLN A 166 -10.76 -2.65 -7.78
CA GLN A 166 -10.90 -3.67 -8.82
C GLN A 166 -11.24 -3.06 -10.18
N ASP A 167 -12.11 -2.05 -10.22
CA ASP A 167 -12.43 -1.35 -11.48
C ASP A 167 -11.23 -0.58 -12.04
N ARG A 168 -10.37 -0.02 -11.18
CA ARG A 168 -9.10 0.60 -11.61
C ARG A 168 -8.13 -0.42 -12.22
N ILE A 169 -7.94 -1.56 -11.55
CA ILE A 169 -7.04 -2.61 -12.04
C ILE A 169 -7.56 -3.24 -13.34
N ALA A 170 -8.87 -3.42 -13.43
CA ALA A 170 -9.51 -3.88 -14.66
C ALA A 170 -9.56 -2.83 -15.78
N LYS A 171 -8.98 -1.63 -15.58
CA LYS A 171 -8.96 -0.50 -16.54
C LYS A 171 -10.35 -0.03 -16.96
N LYS A 172 -11.39 -0.29 -16.16
CA LYS A 172 -12.76 0.18 -16.40
C LYS A 172 -12.93 1.65 -16.01
N THR A 173 -12.18 2.09 -15.01
CA THR A 173 -12.20 3.47 -14.52
C THR A 173 -10.78 4.00 -14.32
N TYR A 174 -10.64 5.33 -14.20
CA TYR A 174 -9.37 6.02 -14.01
C TYR A 174 -9.48 7.07 -12.90
N PRO A 175 -8.36 7.50 -12.27
CA PRO A 175 -8.35 8.56 -11.27
C PRO A 175 -9.04 9.83 -11.77
N ARG A 176 -9.98 10.33 -10.98
CA ARG A 176 -10.76 11.52 -11.30
C ARG A 176 -10.80 12.46 -10.11
N GLN A 177 -10.41 13.69 -10.32
CA GLN A 177 -10.46 14.72 -9.26
C GLN A 177 -11.89 15.13 -8.88
N GLY A 178 -12.89 14.79 -9.69
CA GLY A 178 -14.26 15.29 -9.52
C GLY A 178 -14.29 16.82 -9.59
N TRP A 179 -14.92 17.43 -8.59
CA TRP A 179 -14.96 18.89 -8.41
C TRP A 179 -13.80 19.41 -7.53
N ALA A 180 -12.95 18.53 -7.03
CA ALA A 180 -11.79 18.91 -6.24
C ALA A 180 -10.61 19.31 -7.15
N SER A 181 -9.84 20.34 -6.73
CA SER A 181 -8.69 20.83 -7.51
C SER A 181 -7.47 19.92 -7.33
N LEU A 182 -7.57 18.69 -7.79
CA LEU A 182 -6.56 17.62 -7.61
C LEU A 182 -5.94 17.14 -8.95
N CYS A 183 -5.81 18.03 -9.95
CA CYS A 183 -5.34 17.67 -11.29
C CYS A 183 -3.93 17.05 -11.28
N GLY A 184 -2.99 17.60 -10.51
CA GLY A 184 -1.63 17.05 -10.38
C GLY A 184 -1.60 15.63 -9.81
N PRO A 185 -2.17 15.39 -8.64
CA PRO A 185 -2.33 14.04 -8.12
C PRO A 185 -3.07 13.08 -9.06
N ALA A 186 -4.14 13.56 -9.74
CA ALA A 186 -4.87 12.75 -10.71
C ALA A 186 -3.98 12.32 -11.90
N ALA A 187 -3.17 13.24 -12.43
CA ALA A 187 -2.21 12.92 -13.48
C ALA A 187 -1.17 11.90 -13.01
N PHE A 188 -0.61 12.09 -11.81
CA PHE A 188 0.36 11.16 -11.23
C PHE A 188 -0.22 9.74 -11.08
N PHE A 189 -1.36 9.60 -10.40
CA PHE A 189 -1.98 8.29 -10.17
C PHE A 189 -2.54 7.66 -11.45
N TYR A 190 -2.95 8.47 -12.43
CA TYR A 190 -3.33 7.96 -13.76
C TYR A 190 -2.15 7.29 -14.48
N CYS A 191 -0.99 7.94 -14.51
CA CYS A 191 0.21 7.35 -15.07
C CYS A 191 0.61 6.10 -14.30
N LEU A 192 0.64 6.17 -12.96
CA LEU A 192 0.98 5.03 -12.12
C LEU A 192 0.05 3.83 -12.36
N GLN A 193 -1.26 4.06 -12.49
CA GLN A 193 -2.22 3.00 -12.80
C GLN A 193 -1.95 2.36 -14.16
N LYS A 194 -1.53 3.14 -15.15
CA LYS A 194 -1.22 2.63 -16.50
C LYS A 194 0.08 1.86 -16.55
N ASP A 195 1.12 2.41 -15.94
CA ASP A 195 2.48 1.90 -16.07
C ASP A 195 2.79 0.81 -15.05
N ARG A 196 2.24 0.95 -13.84
CA ARG A 196 2.47 0.05 -12.71
C ARG A 196 1.17 -0.16 -11.92
N PRO A 197 0.21 -0.93 -12.49
CA PRO A 197 -1.07 -1.20 -11.84
C PRO A 197 -0.92 -1.89 -10.48
N ASP A 198 0.10 -2.72 -10.30
CA ASP A 198 0.46 -3.36 -9.04
C ASP A 198 0.82 -2.34 -7.95
N ILE A 199 1.63 -1.33 -8.29
CA ILE A 199 2.03 -0.26 -7.36
C ILE A 199 0.82 0.63 -7.03
N TYR A 200 0.00 0.95 -8.03
CA TYR A 200 -1.24 1.70 -7.81
C TYR A 200 -2.14 0.97 -6.80
N GLU A 201 -2.42 -0.32 -7.03
CA GLU A 201 -3.24 -1.13 -6.14
C GLU A 201 -2.68 -1.17 -4.72
N GLN A 202 -1.39 -1.49 -4.61
CA GLN A 202 -0.74 -1.61 -3.30
C GLN A 202 -0.75 -0.28 -2.54
N SER A 203 -0.45 0.85 -3.22
CA SER A 203 -0.45 2.17 -2.59
C SER A 203 -1.85 2.58 -2.12
N ALA A 204 -2.88 2.31 -2.91
CA ALA A 204 -4.27 2.58 -2.54
C ALA A 204 -4.69 1.76 -1.29
N ARG A 205 -4.34 0.48 -1.25
CA ARG A 205 -4.61 -0.41 -0.11
C ARG A 205 -3.87 0.04 1.15
N GLU A 206 -2.60 0.40 1.04
CA GLU A 206 -1.81 0.90 2.17
C GLU A 206 -2.36 2.22 2.71
N LEU A 207 -2.70 3.17 1.84
CA LEU A 207 -3.32 4.43 2.25
C LEU A 207 -4.64 4.19 2.99
N TRP A 208 -5.53 3.38 2.42
CA TRP A 208 -6.80 3.08 3.08
C TRP A 208 -6.62 2.40 4.43
N LYS A 209 -5.71 1.43 4.52
CA LYS A 209 -5.53 0.60 5.71
C LYS A 209 -4.69 1.27 6.79
N TYR A 210 -3.62 1.98 6.40
CA TYR A 210 -2.61 2.51 7.33
C TYR A 210 -2.52 4.03 7.33
N GLY A 211 -3.19 4.72 6.39
CA GLY A 211 -3.10 6.17 6.23
C GLY A 211 -1.73 6.64 5.76
N LYS A 212 -0.95 5.76 5.17
CA LYS A 212 0.37 6.09 4.61
C LYS A 212 0.82 5.03 3.61
N THR A 213 1.61 5.45 2.64
CA THR A 213 2.33 4.57 1.71
C THR A 213 3.64 5.20 1.29
N LYS A 214 4.52 4.41 0.68
CA LYS A 214 5.79 4.89 0.12
C LYS A 214 5.98 4.26 -1.25
N ILE A 215 6.11 5.09 -2.28
CA ILE A 215 6.34 4.68 -3.66
C ILE A 215 7.75 5.13 -4.03
N GLY A 216 8.70 4.21 -4.09
CA GLY A 216 10.11 4.58 -4.22
C GLY A 216 10.57 5.47 -3.07
N ARG A 217 10.91 6.72 -3.37
CA ARG A 217 11.25 7.77 -2.39
C ARG A 217 10.09 8.70 -2.06
N LEU A 218 8.96 8.58 -2.76
CA LEU A 218 7.76 9.38 -2.52
C LEU A 218 7.01 8.82 -1.32
N GLU A 219 7.05 9.52 -0.21
CA GLU A 219 6.28 9.18 1.00
C GLU A 219 4.96 9.96 1.00
N ILE A 220 3.84 9.24 1.11
CA ILE A 220 2.49 9.81 1.18
C ILE A 220 1.93 9.50 2.57
N LYS A 221 1.76 10.55 3.38
CA LYS A 221 1.28 10.47 4.75
C LYS A 221 0.40 11.68 5.06
N PRO A 222 -0.89 11.64 4.70
CA PRO A 222 -1.79 12.77 4.91
C PRO A 222 -1.98 13.08 6.39
N GLY A 223 -2.20 14.33 6.67
CA GLY A 223 -2.55 14.85 7.99
C GLY A 223 -3.97 14.45 8.42
N ASP A 224 -4.30 14.79 9.65
CA ASP A 224 -5.58 14.44 10.26
C ASP A 224 -6.78 15.05 9.53
N GLY A 225 -6.67 16.29 9.07
CA GLY A 225 -7.72 16.96 8.31
C GLY A 225 -8.10 16.22 7.03
N CYS A 226 -7.11 15.73 6.28
CA CYS A 226 -7.34 14.93 5.09
C CYS A 226 -7.95 13.55 5.40
N ARG A 227 -7.58 12.96 6.53
CA ARG A 227 -8.13 11.67 6.99
C ARG A 227 -9.55 11.80 7.53
N HIS A 228 -9.92 12.97 8.04
CA HIS A 228 -11.26 13.27 8.55
C HIS A 228 -11.86 14.48 7.81
N PRO A 229 -12.08 14.34 6.49
CA PRO A 229 -12.54 15.45 5.66
C PRO A 229 -13.93 15.93 6.05
N ASN A 230 -14.15 17.23 5.86
CA ASN A 230 -15.45 17.87 5.86
C ASN A 230 -15.97 18.00 4.43
N GLY A 231 -17.22 18.33 4.28
CA GLY A 231 -17.85 18.63 3.00
C GLY A 231 -18.54 17.45 2.36
N SER A 232 -19.28 17.72 1.31
CA SER A 232 -20.15 16.73 0.72
C SER A 232 -19.45 15.89 -0.34
N PHE A 233 -19.32 14.59 -0.07
CA PHE A 233 -18.90 13.61 -1.08
C PHE A 233 -19.96 13.37 -2.16
N TYR A 234 -21.17 13.94 -2.01
CA TYR A 234 -22.27 13.75 -2.94
C TYR A 234 -22.96 15.08 -3.21
N ASN A 235 -23.28 15.33 -4.48
CA ASN A 235 -24.09 16.45 -4.92
C ASN A 235 -25.28 15.90 -5.71
N ASN A 236 -26.51 16.21 -5.28
CA ASN A 236 -27.75 15.69 -5.87
C ASN A 236 -27.73 14.16 -6.06
N GLY A 237 -27.16 13.43 -5.10
CA GLY A 237 -27.06 11.97 -5.15
C GLY A 237 -25.90 11.41 -5.99
N ALA A 238 -25.21 12.24 -6.78
CA ALA A 238 -24.02 11.84 -7.54
C ALA A 238 -22.74 12.08 -6.73
N PRO A 239 -21.72 11.20 -6.81
CA PRO A 239 -20.45 11.41 -6.14
C PRO A 239 -19.74 12.68 -6.67
N THR A 240 -19.35 13.57 -5.76
CA THR A 240 -18.50 14.74 -6.05
C THR A 240 -17.07 14.28 -6.32
N ILE A 241 -16.57 13.39 -5.48
CA ILE A 241 -15.32 12.66 -5.63
C ILE A 241 -15.51 11.26 -5.02
N SER A 242 -14.89 10.24 -5.60
CA SER A 242 -14.97 8.89 -5.04
C SER A 242 -14.13 8.76 -3.77
N GLY A 243 -14.46 7.78 -2.92
CA GLY A 243 -13.67 7.50 -1.72
C GLY A 243 -12.24 7.14 -2.04
N LEU A 244 -12.01 6.32 -3.05
CA LEU A 244 -10.68 5.92 -3.49
C LEU A 244 -9.87 7.10 -4.04
N ASP A 245 -10.51 7.96 -4.85
CA ASP A 245 -9.85 9.16 -5.39
C ASP A 245 -9.48 10.13 -4.26
N TRP A 246 -10.33 10.29 -3.24
CA TRP A 246 -9.97 11.07 -2.06
C TRP A 246 -8.75 10.48 -1.35
N ILE A 247 -8.78 9.18 -1.04
CA ILE A 247 -7.70 8.48 -0.34
C ILE A 247 -6.37 8.61 -1.08
N THR A 248 -6.37 8.55 -2.40
CA THR A 248 -5.14 8.63 -3.21
C THR A 248 -4.75 10.07 -3.50
N LEU A 249 -5.61 10.83 -4.15
CA LEU A 249 -5.29 12.14 -4.69
C LEU A 249 -5.15 13.22 -3.60
N ALA A 250 -6.11 13.28 -2.68
CA ALA A 250 -6.05 14.24 -1.58
C ALA A 250 -4.89 13.93 -0.64
N SER A 251 -4.61 12.64 -0.37
CA SER A 251 -3.49 12.25 0.46
C SER A 251 -2.14 12.67 -0.11
N LEU A 252 -1.92 12.48 -1.43
CA LEU A 252 -0.69 12.93 -2.08
C LEU A 252 -0.58 14.46 -1.99
N ARG A 253 -1.68 15.16 -2.29
CA ARG A 253 -1.69 16.62 -2.23
C ARG A 253 -1.39 17.14 -0.84
N ASP A 254 -2.05 16.59 0.17
CA ASP A 254 -1.89 17.01 1.57
C ASP A 254 -0.47 16.73 2.09
N SER A 255 0.08 15.56 1.77
CA SER A 255 1.43 15.15 2.20
C SER A 255 2.55 16.03 1.64
N GLU A 256 2.38 16.52 0.42
CA GLU A 256 3.39 17.34 -0.28
C GLU A 256 3.12 18.85 -0.17
N ASN A 257 2.06 19.24 0.54
CA ASN A 257 1.71 20.65 0.77
C ASN A 257 2.17 21.10 2.15
N ALA A 258 3.30 21.78 2.22
CA ALA A 258 3.88 22.24 3.49
C ALA A 258 3.12 23.39 4.15
N ILE A 259 2.19 24.05 3.46
CA ILE A 259 1.59 25.32 3.90
C ILE A 259 0.09 25.21 4.18
N PHE A 260 -0.65 24.43 3.38
CA PHE A 260 -2.10 24.32 3.49
C PHE A 260 -2.54 22.86 3.52
N GLY A 261 -3.10 22.41 4.64
CA GLY A 261 -3.70 21.08 4.74
C GLY A 261 -4.94 20.96 3.84
N TYR A 262 -5.15 19.79 3.23
CA TYR A 262 -6.29 19.50 2.39
C TYR A 262 -7.35 18.76 3.21
N ASN A 263 -8.34 19.49 3.72
CA ASN A 263 -9.32 18.99 4.70
C ASN A 263 -10.79 19.12 4.27
N GLN A 264 -11.04 19.71 3.10
CA GLN A 264 -12.40 19.92 2.57
C GLN A 264 -12.48 19.50 1.10
N VAL A 265 -13.62 18.91 0.73
CA VAL A 265 -13.86 18.44 -0.65
C VAL A 265 -13.89 19.61 -1.63
N GLU A 266 -14.34 20.79 -1.20
CA GLU A 266 -14.47 22.00 -2.00
C GLU A 266 -13.28 22.96 -1.90
N ALA A 267 -12.13 22.52 -1.39
CA ALA A 267 -10.95 23.38 -1.20
C ALA A 267 -10.21 23.69 -2.51
N GLU A 268 -10.70 24.65 -3.29
CA GLU A 268 -10.15 25.03 -4.60
C GLU A 268 -8.69 25.53 -4.53
N THR A 269 -8.38 26.42 -3.58
CA THR A 269 -7.06 27.06 -3.49
C THR A 269 -5.94 26.14 -3.02
N ALA A 270 -6.25 25.15 -2.18
CA ALA A 270 -5.27 24.17 -1.71
C ALA A 270 -4.90 23.11 -2.79
N GLY A 271 -5.65 23.05 -3.89
CA GLY A 271 -5.51 22.02 -4.91
C GLY A 271 -4.50 22.30 -6.00
N VAL A 272 -4.03 23.54 -6.19
CA VAL A 272 -3.13 23.89 -7.29
C VAL A 272 -1.76 23.22 -7.12
N THR A 273 -1.38 22.39 -8.07
CA THR A 273 -0.07 21.73 -8.11
C THR A 273 0.86 22.48 -9.04
N MET A 274 2.00 22.93 -8.53
CA MET A 274 3.03 23.54 -9.36
C MET A 274 3.73 22.47 -10.23
N TRP A 275 4.07 22.82 -11.47
CA TRP A 275 4.69 21.91 -12.45
C TRP A 275 5.94 21.20 -11.89
N GLY A 276 6.83 21.94 -11.23
CA GLY A 276 8.03 21.36 -10.62
C GLY A 276 7.71 20.30 -9.55
N LYS A 277 6.61 20.44 -8.83
CA LYS A 277 6.18 19.45 -7.85
C LYS A 277 5.71 18.15 -8.49
N LEU A 278 4.99 18.23 -9.60
CA LEU A 278 4.55 17.03 -10.31
C LEU A 278 5.76 16.24 -10.84
N THR A 279 6.75 16.91 -11.43
CA THR A 279 8.00 16.28 -11.86
C THR A 279 8.73 15.62 -10.68
N GLU A 280 8.85 16.32 -9.56
CA GLU A 280 9.46 15.78 -8.33
C GLU A 280 8.78 14.50 -7.84
N TRP A 281 7.44 14.42 -7.90
CA TRP A 281 6.71 13.22 -7.51
C TRP A 281 7.03 12.02 -8.40
N PHE A 282 7.08 12.24 -9.72
CA PHE A 282 7.47 11.19 -10.65
C PHE A 282 8.90 10.71 -10.41
N GLU A 283 9.86 11.62 -10.24
CA GLU A 283 11.26 11.26 -9.95
C GLU A 283 11.40 10.51 -8.61
N LYS A 284 10.70 10.95 -7.57
CA LYS A 284 10.66 10.25 -6.28
C LYS A 284 10.04 8.84 -6.39
N ALA A 285 9.05 8.68 -7.27
CA ALA A 285 8.39 7.40 -7.52
C ALA A 285 9.19 6.48 -8.47
N GLY A 286 10.39 6.87 -8.89
CA GLY A 286 11.29 6.05 -9.69
C GLY A 286 11.15 6.24 -11.21
N TYR A 287 10.42 7.27 -11.68
CA TYR A 287 10.39 7.62 -13.08
C TYR A 287 11.63 8.44 -13.43
N GLU A 288 12.15 8.23 -14.63
CA GLU A 288 13.24 9.01 -15.19
C GLU A 288 12.71 10.19 -16.01
N LYS A 289 13.26 11.38 -15.76
CA LYS A 289 12.97 12.55 -16.59
C LYS A 289 13.81 12.53 -17.86
N ILE A 290 13.20 12.16 -18.98
CA ILE A 290 13.87 12.08 -20.29
C ILE A 290 13.96 13.46 -20.95
N PHE A 291 12.95 14.31 -20.75
CA PHE A 291 12.86 15.61 -21.41
C PHE A 291 12.06 16.61 -20.56
N ASP A 292 12.50 17.87 -20.57
CA ASP A 292 11.82 18.97 -19.90
C ASP A 292 11.87 20.21 -20.80
N ASN A 293 10.71 20.67 -21.26
CA ASN A 293 10.56 21.88 -22.05
C ASN A 293 9.79 22.98 -21.31
N ILE A 294 9.60 22.84 -20.01
CA ILE A 294 8.90 23.83 -19.22
C ILE A 294 9.88 24.96 -18.85
N SER A 295 9.99 25.94 -19.73
CA SER A 295 10.64 27.20 -19.38
C SER A 295 9.65 28.07 -18.63
N ILE A 296 9.83 28.19 -17.32
CA ILE A 296 9.04 29.13 -16.53
C ILE A 296 9.64 30.51 -16.76
N PHE A 297 9.14 31.22 -17.75
CA PHE A 297 9.31 32.65 -17.82
C PHE A 297 8.31 33.30 -16.86
N PHE A 298 8.79 33.72 -15.71
CA PHE A 298 8.10 34.77 -14.96
C PHE A 298 8.53 36.10 -15.62
N PRO A 299 7.58 36.97 -16.02
CA PRO A 299 7.91 38.31 -16.47
C PRO A 299 8.43 39.17 -15.34
#